data_dc11c3c6149a4010263f8527992e08c9
#
_entry.id   dc11c3c6149a4010263f8527992e08c9
#
_cell.length_a   1.000
_cell.length_b   1.000
_cell.length_c   1.000
_cell.angle_alpha   90.00
_cell.angle_beta   90.00
_cell.angle_gamma   90.00
#
_symmetry.space_group_name_H-M   'P 1'
#
loop_
_entity.id
_entity.type
_entity.pdbx_description
1 polymer ?
#
loop_
_entity_poly.entity_id
_entity_poly.type
_entity_poly.pdbx_seq_one_letter_code
_entity_poly.pdbx_strand_id
1 'polypeptide(L)'
;MIEALETFQLIGEAKEKMGKPLLEPREVNRVIFVGDTHTAIDVTQTVFDKFYGDADLVVFLGDYVDRGNTGVENLGLIASKFLEDPNKIIMLRGNHESPLTNPYYGFLEEVTEKLGEASYDSFKEFFQAMPYAVVVNNYLCLHGGIATTLDTVSQIADLPFPDLNPDDPIGFQLLWNDPRDMIEGFLPSVRGDGAYYYGSDVTEKFLANNSLKGIIRGHEVVDGFREDLDGKVITIFSSKYHGGAAGVLILDGDKMEQVRL
;
A
#
# COMPACT_ATOMS: atom_id res chain seq x y z
N MET A 1 -4.14 6.34 22.78
CA MET A 1 -4.06 5.08 21.99
C MET A 1 -5.48 4.81 21.52
N ILE A 2 -5.69 4.62 20.22
CA ILE A 2 -7.02 4.32 19.66
C ILE A 2 -7.41 2.91 20.10
N GLU A 3 -8.64 2.74 20.58
CA GLU A 3 -9.17 1.46 21.00
C GLU A 3 -9.85 0.73 19.83
N ALA A 4 -9.96 -0.59 19.90
CA ALA A 4 -10.53 -1.41 18.81
C ALA A 4 -11.97 -0.99 18.42
N LEU A 5 -12.81 -0.63 19.41
CA LEU A 5 -14.17 -0.18 19.15
C LEU A 5 -14.21 1.18 18.44
N GLU A 6 -13.29 2.07 18.75
CA GLU A 6 -13.12 3.36 18.07
C GLU A 6 -12.69 3.13 16.62
N THR A 7 -11.72 2.22 16.39
CA THR A 7 -11.29 1.82 15.04
C THR A 7 -12.47 1.36 14.18
N PHE A 8 -13.36 0.54 14.75
CA PHE A 8 -14.54 0.03 14.06
C PHE A 8 -15.44 1.17 13.54
N GLN A 9 -15.60 2.24 14.29
CA GLN A 9 -16.35 3.43 13.87
C GLN A 9 -15.59 4.22 12.78
N LEU A 10 -14.29 4.44 12.99
CA LEU A 10 -13.44 5.21 12.07
C LEU A 10 -13.35 4.59 10.66
N ILE A 11 -13.21 3.27 10.55
CA ILE A 11 -13.17 2.60 9.24
C ILE A 11 -14.50 2.69 8.50
N GLY A 12 -15.64 2.66 9.21
CA GLY A 12 -16.95 2.88 8.64
C GLY A 12 -17.09 4.26 8.01
N GLU A 13 -16.62 5.31 8.71
CA GLU A 13 -16.63 6.68 8.18
C GLU A 13 -15.61 6.89 7.06
N ALA A 14 -14.42 6.30 7.18
CA ALA A 14 -13.36 6.42 6.18
C ALA A 14 -13.75 5.75 4.85
N LYS A 15 -14.41 4.60 4.89
CA LYS A 15 -14.94 3.90 3.71
C LYS A 15 -15.81 4.80 2.83
N GLU A 16 -16.66 5.63 3.43
CA GLU A 16 -17.57 6.53 2.70
C GLU A 16 -16.84 7.65 1.93
N LYS A 17 -15.56 7.89 2.25
CA LYS A 17 -14.70 8.87 1.55
C LYS A 17 -13.80 8.24 0.49
N MET A 18 -13.77 6.92 0.42
CA MET A 18 -13.09 6.13 -0.60
C MET A 18 -14.09 5.76 -1.71
N GLY A 19 -13.65 5.22 -2.83
CA GLY A 19 -14.62 4.79 -3.83
C GLY A 19 -14.15 4.83 -5.27
N LYS A 20 -12.81 4.85 -5.47
CA LYS A 20 -12.21 4.77 -6.80
C LYS A 20 -11.01 3.82 -6.78
N PRO A 21 -10.84 2.96 -7.79
CA PRO A 21 -9.69 2.06 -7.87
C PRO A 21 -8.38 2.81 -8.17
N LEU A 22 -8.45 3.91 -8.91
CA LEU A 22 -7.36 4.83 -9.19
C LEU A 22 -7.70 6.22 -8.66
N LEU A 23 -6.85 6.79 -7.84
CA LEU A 23 -7.00 8.17 -7.36
C LEU A 23 -6.48 9.17 -8.39
N GLU A 24 -7.02 10.41 -8.33
CA GLU A 24 -6.55 11.51 -9.16
C GLU A 24 -5.07 11.79 -8.89
N PRO A 25 -4.27 12.11 -9.94
CA PRO A 25 -2.87 12.45 -9.77
C PRO A 25 -2.66 13.64 -8.82
N ARG A 26 -1.55 13.62 -8.09
CA ARG A 26 -1.19 14.65 -7.10
C ARG A 26 0.19 15.22 -7.42
N GLU A 27 0.27 16.53 -7.41
CA GLU A 27 1.53 17.28 -7.47
C GLU A 27 1.67 18.08 -6.18
N VAL A 28 2.69 17.75 -5.38
CA VAL A 28 2.92 18.33 -4.05
C VAL A 28 4.42 18.54 -3.83
N ASN A 29 4.78 19.45 -2.93
CA ASN A 29 6.20 19.72 -2.69
C ASN A 29 6.85 18.66 -1.80
N ARG A 30 6.19 18.29 -0.68
CA ARG A 30 6.74 17.34 0.27
C ARG A 30 5.79 16.16 0.50
N VAL A 31 6.20 14.96 0.09
CA VAL A 31 5.44 13.74 0.29
C VAL A 31 6.23 12.71 1.09
N ILE A 32 5.53 12.01 1.97
CA ILE A 32 6.04 10.91 2.78
C ILE A 32 5.43 9.62 2.26
N PHE A 33 6.25 8.64 1.87
CA PHE A 33 5.80 7.30 1.50
C PHE A 33 6.10 6.32 2.61
N VAL A 34 5.10 5.55 3.00
CA VAL A 34 5.14 4.54 4.06
C VAL A 34 4.78 3.20 3.44
N GLY A 35 5.66 2.22 3.55
CA GLY A 35 5.43 0.85 3.07
C GLY A 35 4.60 0.03 4.04
N ASP A 36 4.75 -1.29 3.95
CA ASP A 36 4.05 -2.27 4.78
C ASP A 36 4.29 -2.00 6.26
N THR A 37 3.28 -1.57 6.96
CA THR A 37 3.36 -1.35 8.42
C THR A 37 2.96 -2.60 9.19
N HIS A 38 2.07 -3.43 8.61
CA HIS A 38 1.45 -4.54 9.31
C HIS A 38 0.90 -4.09 10.67
N THR A 39 1.45 -4.56 11.75
CA THR A 39 1.03 -4.18 13.10
C THR A 39 2.00 -3.22 13.80
N ALA A 40 2.91 -2.57 13.06
CA ALA A 40 3.91 -1.66 13.62
C ALA A 40 3.32 -0.27 13.95
N ILE A 41 2.39 -0.23 14.90
CA ILE A 41 1.73 1.00 15.33
C ILE A 41 2.74 2.05 15.86
N ASP A 42 3.86 1.62 16.43
CA ASP A 42 4.95 2.50 16.87
C ASP A 42 5.62 3.23 15.70
N VAL A 43 5.77 2.56 14.56
CA VAL A 43 6.28 3.16 13.32
C VAL A 43 5.26 4.15 12.77
N THR A 44 4.00 3.76 12.66
CA THR A 44 2.90 4.63 12.22
C THR A 44 2.80 5.88 13.10
N GLN A 45 2.86 5.72 14.42
CA GLN A 45 2.87 6.85 15.36
C GLN A 45 4.09 7.76 15.12
N THR A 46 5.27 7.17 14.91
CA THR A 46 6.50 7.94 14.61
C THR A 46 6.36 8.74 13.31
N VAL A 47 5.71 8.18 12.29
CA VAL A 47 5.44 8.90 11.03
C VAL A 47 4.58 10.13 11.30
N PHE A 48 3.51 9.99 12.07
CA PHE A 48 2.64 11.12 12.41
C PHE A 48 3.32 12.15 13.31
N ASP A 49 4.11 11.73 14.30
CA ASP A 49 4.77 12.64 15.24
C ASP A 49 5.90 13.44 14.61
N LYS A 50 6.66 12.83 13.68
CA LYS A 50 7.88 13.45 13.15
C LYS A 50 7.74 14.07 11.77
N PHE A 51 6.88 13.53 10.91
CA PHE A 51 6.87 13.89 9.49
C PHE A 51 5.55 14.50 9.02
N TYR A 52 4.42 14.13 9.65
CA TYR A 52 3.10 14.57 9.21
C TYR A 52 2.93 16.09 9.25
N GLY A 53 3.50 16.77 10.26
CA GLY A 53 3.35 18.21 10.41
C GLY A 53 3.82 18.99 9.18
N ASP A 54 4.98 18.61 8.65
CA ASP A 54 5.65 19.30 7.53
C ASP A 54 5.32 18.68 6.15
N ALA A 55 4.58 17.59 6.10
CA ALA A 55 4.19 16.96 4.83
C ALA A 55 2.99 17.64 4.20
N ASP A 56 2.99 17.76 2.86
CA ASP A 56 1.79 18.09 2.09
C ASP A 56 0.93 16.84 1.88
N LEU A 57 1.57 15.67 1.79
CA LEU A 57 0.91 14.39 1.55
C LEU A 57 1.65 13.25 2.26
N VAL A 58 0.90 12.30 2.80
CA VAL A 58 1.41 11.01 3.29
C VAL A 58 0.71 9.88 2.53
N VAL A 59 1.48 9.03 1.88
CA VAL A 59 0.98 7.88 1.11
C VAL A 59 1.37 6.59 1.81
N PHE A 60 0.39 5.87 2.29
CA PHE A 60 0.56 4.50 2.78
C PHE A 60 0.32 3.53 1.62
N LEU A 61 1.25 2.61 1.42
CA LEU A 61 1.32 1.72 0.25
C LEU A 61 0.62 0.37 0.44
N GLY A 62 -0.16 0.22 1.53
CA GLY A 62 -0.88 -1.02 1.83
C GLY A 62 -0.22 -1.85 2.93
N ASP A 63 -0.81 -3.02 3.21
CA ASP A 63 -0.40 -3.98 4.23
C ASP A 63 -0.32 -3.38 5.65
N TYR A 64 -1.50 -3.00 6.15
CA TYR A 64 -1.66 -2.41 7.49
C TYR A 64 -1.85 -3.45 8.58
N VAL A 65 -2.34 -4.63 8.21
CA VAL A 65 -2.82 -5.69 9.08
C VAL A 65 -2.00 -6.97 8.94
N ASP A 66 -2.32 -7.99 9.72
CA ASP A 66 -1.61 -9.28 9.78
C ASP A 66 -0.19 -9.19 10.39
N ARG A 67 0.41 -10.32 10.73
CA ARG A 67 1.78 -10.47 11.28
C ARG A 67 1.97 -10.00 12.74
N GLY A 68 0.89 -9.77 13.48
CA GLY A 68 0.89 -9.37 14.89
C GLY A 68 -0.53 -9.18 15.40
N ASN A 69 -0.70 -8.43 16.47
CA ASN A 69 -1.96 -8.29 17.20
C ASN A 69 -2.37 -6.83 17.48
N THR A 70 -1.82 -5.88 16.74
CA THR A 70 -2.15 -4.44 16.83
C THR A 70 -2.54 -3.87 15.46
N GLY A 71 -2.99 -4.72 14.54
CA GLY A 71 -3.45 -4.31 13.21
C GLY A 71 -4.71 -3.48 13.25
N VAL A 72 -5.64 -3.82 14.16
CA VAL A 72 -6.87 -3.04 14.37
C VAL A 72 -6.53 -1.62 14.80
N GLU A 73 -5.69 -1.45 15.81
CA GLU A 73 -5.29 -0.14 16.33
C GLU A 73 -4.43 0.63 15.33
N ASN A 74 -3.54 -0.06 14.60
CA ASN A 74 -2.73 0.56 13.55
C ASN A 74 -3.61 1.14 12.44
N LEU A 75 -4.58 0.37 11.97
CA LEU A 75 -5.54 0.81 10.97
C LEU A 75 -6.38 1.99 11.48
N GLY A 76 -6.84 1.92 12.73
CA GLY A 76 -7.59 2.99 13.38
C GLY A 76 -6.82 4.30 13.47
N LEU A 77 -5.53 4.23 13.81
CA LEU A 77 -4.66 5.41 13.88
C LEU A 77 -4.53 6.09 12.50
N ILE A 78 -4.35 5.31 11.43
CA ILE A 78 -4.25 5.85 10.07
C ILE A 78 -5.61 6.40 9.61
N ALA A 79 -6.70 5.66 9.85
CA ALA A 79 -8.05 6.09 9.50
C ALA A 79 -8.47 7.38 10.23
N SER A 80 -8.09 7.55 11.51
CA SER A 80 -8.32 8.78 12.26
C SER A 80 -7.65 9.98 11.58
N LYS A 81 -6.38 9.84 11.19
CA LYS A 81 -5.64 10.89 10.48
C LYS A 81 -6.19 11.17 9.08
N PHE A 82 -6.62 10.13 8.37
CA PHE A 82 -7.32 10.28 7.10
C PHE A 82 -8.63 11.07 7.24
N LEU A 83 -9.40 10.83 8.29
CA LEU A 83 -10.65 11.55 8.54
C LEU A 83 -10.44 13.01 8.97
N GLU A 84 -9.33 13.31 9.69
CA GLU A 84 -8.93 14.67 10.02
C GLU A 84 -8.65 15.50 8.75
N ASP A 85 -7.92 14.94 7.79
CA ASP A 85 -7.62 15.57 6.50
C ASP A 85 -7.51 14.53 5.36
N PRO A 86 -8.64 14.23 4.68
CA PRO A 86 -8.65 13.26 3.57
C PRO A 86 -7.83 13.68 2.35
N ASN A 87 -7.42 14.94 2.26
CA ASN A 87 -6.55 15.41 1.18
C ASN A 87 -5.06 15.19 1.48
N LYS A 88 -4.71 15.00 2.73
CA LYS A 88 -3.32 14.85 3.21
C LYS A 88 -2.89 13.40 3.42
N ILE A 89 -3.82 12.46 3.52
CA ILE A 89 -3.54 11.03 3.69
C ILE A 89 -4.11 10.24 2.50
N ILE A 90 -3.30 9.36 1.94
CA ILE A 90 -3.73 8.33 1.00
C ILE A 90 -3.46 6.97 1.62
N MET A 91 -4.48 6.11 1.61
CA MET A 91 -4.41 4.72 2.05
C MET A 91 -4.63 3.82 0.83
N LEU A 92 -3.56 3.27 0.27
CA LEU A 92 -3.64 2.30 -0.81
C LEU A 92 -3.90 0.91 -0.24
N ARG A 93 -4.49 0.04 -1.06
CA ARG A 93 -4.74 -1.34 -0.71
C ARG A 93 -3.50 -2.20 -0.88
N GLY A 94 -3.18 -3.04 0.10
CA GLY A 94 -2.22 -4.12 0.00
C GLY A 94 -2.88 -5.49 -0.21
N ASN A 95 -2.10 -6.53 -0.41
CA ASN A 95 -2.61 -7.90 -0.55
C ASN A 95 -3.08 -8.49 0.79
N HIS A 96 -2.65 -7.93 1.91
CA HIS A 96 -3.13 -8.29 3.24
C HIS A 96 -4.47 -7.63 3.60
N GLU A 97 -4.94 -6.63 2.90
CA GLU A 97 -6.29 -6.10 3.03
C GLU A 97 -7.28 -6.99 2.26
N SER A 98 -7.38 -8.27 2.69
CA SER A 98 -8.14 -9.31 1.98
C SER A 98 -8.56 -10.46 2.88
N PRO A 99 -9.79 -11.00 2.71
CA PRO A 99 -10.20 -12.24 3.34
C PRO A 99 -9.43 -13.47 2.84
N LEU A 100 -8.66 -13.36 1.75
CA LEU A 100 -7.80 -14.43 1.25
C LEU A 100 -6.52 -14.60 2.08
N THR A 101 -6.08 -13.57 2.80
CA THR A 101 -4.85 -13.57 3.60
C THR A 101 -5.11 -13.60 5.10
N ASN A 102 -6.07 -12.82 5.60
CA ASN A 102 -6.30 -12.61 7.03
C ASN A 102 -6.53 -13.88 7.86
N PRO A 103 -7.17 -14.98 7.35
CA PRO A 103 -7.31 -16.21 8.12
C PRO A 103 -5.99 -16.94 8.38
N TYR A 104 -4.97 -16.67 7.56
CA TYR A 104 -3.67 -17.36 7.62
C TYR A 104 -2.58 -16.54 8.33
N TYR A 105 -2.76 -15.22 8.41
CA TYR A 105 -1.72 -14.30 8.91
C TYR A 105 -2.08 -13.56 10.19
N GLY A 106 -3.30 -13.80 10.73
CA GLY A 106 -3.68 -13.46 12.09
C GLY A 106 -4.71 -12.36 12.27
N PHE A 107 -5.02 -11.56 11.26
CA PHE A 107 -5.94 -10.43 11.42
C PHE A 107 -7.39 -10.85 11.71
N LEU A 108 -7.87 -11.95 11.09
CA LEU A 108 -9.21 -12.47 11.39
C LEU A 108 -9.33 -12.89 12.86
N GLU A 109 -8.29 -13.54 13.40
CA GLU A 109 -8.23 -13.93 14.83
C GLU A 109 -8.20 -12.68 15.72
N GLU A 110 -7.36 -11.70 15.39
CA GLU A 110 -7.26 -10.42 16.11
C GLU A 110 -8.62 -9.71 16.21
N VAL A 111 -9.33 -9.57 15.08
CA VAL A 111 -10.66 -8.93 15.05
C VAL A 111 -11.67 -9.73 15.87
N THR A 112 -11.64 -11.07 15.74
CA THR A 112 -12.55 -11.97 16.47
C THR A 112 -12.36 -11.83 17.98
N GLU A 113 -11.11 -11.81 18.46
CA GLU A 113 -10.80 -11.66 19.87
C GLU A 113 -11.17 -10.28 20.43
N LYS A 114 -10.92 -9.19 19.69
CA LYS A 114 -11.12 -7.82 20.16
C LYS A 114 -12.55 -7.32 20.01
N LEU A 115 -13.25 -7.72 18.93
CA LEU A 115 -14.51 -7.12 18.53
C LEU A 115 -15.62 -8.15 18.28
N GLY A 116 -15.30 -9.44 18.24
CA GLY A 116 -16.19 -10.52 17.83
C GLY A 116 -16.19 -10.76 16.31
N GLU A 117 -16.41 -12.02 15.91
CA GLU A 117 -16.29 -12.47 14.52
C GLU A 117 -17.15 -11.67 13.52
N ALA A 118 -18.38 -11.29 13.92
CA ALA A 118 -19.28 -10.50 13.06
C ALA A 118 -18.72 -9.13 12.66
N SER A 119 -17.78 -8.58 13.44
CA SER A 119 -17.17 -7.28 13.16
C SER A 119 -16.21 -7.34 11.97
N TYR A 120 -15.74 -8.51 11.58
CA TYR A 120 -14.84 -8.68 10.43
C TYR A 120 -15.50 -8.28 9.10
N ASP A 121 -16.81 -8.38 8.98
CA ASP A 121 -17.54 -7.93 7.79
C ASP A 121 -17.32 -6.44 7.49
N SER A 122 -17.23 -5.60 8.51
CA SER A 122 -16.96 -4.17 8.33
C SER A 122 -15.54 -3.89 7.84
N PHE A 123 -14.56 -4.69 8.27
CA PHE A 123 -13.20 -4.61 7.73
C PHE A 123 -13.14 -5.04 6.26
N LYS A 124 -13.85 -6.10 5.88
CA LYS A 124 -13.98 -6.51 4.47
C LYS A 124 -14.58 -5.39 3.61
N GLU A 125 -15.64 -4.74 4.10
CA GLU A 125 -16.24 -3.60 3.41
C GLU A 125 -15.29 -2.41 3.29
N PHE A 126 -14.45 -2.16 4.27
CA PHE A 126 -13.41 -1.14 4.22
C PHE A 126 -12.32 -1.49 3.21
N PHE A 127 -11.80 -2.71 3.25
CA PHE A 127 -10.74 -3.19 2.35
C PHE A 127 -11.13 -3.13 0.87
N GLN A 128 -12.35 -3.54 0.53
CA GLN A 128 -12.82 -3.50 -0.86
C GLN A 128 -12.99 -2.06 -1.41
N ALA A 129 -13.07 -1.06 -0.54
CA ALA A 129 -13.21 0.35 -0.92
C ALA A 129 -11.85 1.07 -1.03
N MET A 130 -10.73 0.41 -0.68
CA MET A 130 -9.40 1.00 -0.74
C MET A 130 -8.89 1.06 -2.18
N PRO A 131 -8.31 2.21 -2.64
CA PRO A 131 -7.77 2.36 -3.98
C PRO A 131 -6.53 1.48 -4.21
N TYR A 132 -6.31 1.04 -5.45
CA TYR A 132 -5.12 0.29 -5.83
C TYR A 132 -3.90 1.17 -6.07
N ALA A 133 -4.09 2.36 -6.62
CA ALA A 133 -2.97 3.19 -7.05
C ALA A 133 -3.27 4.69 -7.05
N VAL A 134 -2.19 5.47 -7.03
CA VAL A 134 -2.18 6.92 -7.27
C VAL A 134 -0.88 7.30 -7.98
N VAL A 135 -0.91 8.34 -8.80
CA VAL A 135 0.31 8.97 -9.32
C VAL A 135 0.63 10.20 -8.48
N VAL A 136 1.84 10.27 -7.92
CA VAL A 136 2.32 11.42 -7.13
C VAL A 136 3.66 11.88 -7.71
N ASN A 137 3.74 13.15 -8.12
CA ASN A 137 4.96 13.77 -8.69
C ASN A 137 5.58 12.93 -9.81
N ASN A 138 4.74 12.35 -10.68
CA ASN A 138 5.10 11.41 -11.75
C ASN A 138 5.69 10.06 -11.29
N TYR A 139 5.48 9.66 -10.03
CA TYR A 139 5.73 8.29 -9.56
C TYR A 139 4.40 7.55 -9.43
N LEU A 140 4.31 6.35 -10.00
CA LEU A 140 3.20 5.46 -9.74
C LEU A 140 3.39 4.84 -8.35
N CYS A 141 2.44 5.07 -7.46
CA CYS A 141 2.39 4.49 -6.12
C CYS A 141 1.35 3.37 -6.10
N LEU A 142 1.75 2.18 -5.72
CA LEU A 142 0.92 0.99 -5.59
C LEU A 142 1.54 0.00 -4.60
N HIS A 143 0.87 -1.10 -4.30
CA HIS A 143 1.40 -2.06 -3.33
C HIS A 143 2.40 -3.05 -3.94
N GLY A 144 1.99 -3.81 -4.97
CA GLY A 144 2.79 -4.85 -5.62
C GLY A 144 3.56 -4.34 -6.84
N GLY A 145 3.01 -4.49 -8.04
CA GLY A 145 3.74 -4.12 -9.25
C GLY A 145 2.86 -3.95 -10.48
N ILE A 146 3.49 -3.73 -11.63
CA ILE A 146 2.79 -3.61 -12.90
C ILE A 146 2.22 -4.97 -13.35
N ALA A 147 1.03 -4.93 -13.96
CA ALA A 147 0.36 -6.13 -14.45
C ALA A 147 0.74 -6.45 -15.91
N THR A 148 0.61 -7.74 -16.28
CA THR A 148 1.01 -8.25 -17.59
C THR A 148 0.31 -7.58 -18.76
N THR A 149 -0.91 -7.09 -18.57
CA THR A 149 -1.75 -6.43 -19.57
C THR A 149 -1.99 -4.95 -19.31
N LEU A 150 -1.24 -4.37 -18.37
CA LEU A 150 -1.32 -2.95 -18.02
C LEU A 150 -0.38 -2.13 -18.89
N ASP A 151 -0.89 -1.48 -19.91
CA ASP A 151 -0.12 -0.58 -20.78
C ASP A 151 -0.19 0.89 -20.31
N THR A 152 -1.33 1.30 -19.73
CA THR A 152 -1.54 2.67 -19.24
C THR A 152 -2.10 2.68 -17.81
N VAL A 153 -1.70 3.68 -17.02
CA VAL A 153 -2.23 3.88 -15.65
C VAL A 153 -3.75 4.04 -15.65
N SER A 154 -4.31 4.66 -16.69
CA SER A 154 -5.75 4.89 -16.80
C SER A 154 -6.59 3.60 -16.82
N GLN A 155 -6.04 2.46 -17.25
CA GLN A 155 -6.75 1.18 -17.22
C GLN A 155 -7.12 0.75 -15.78
N ILE A 156 -6.39 1.23 -14.77
CA ILE A 156 -6.71 0.95 -13.36
C ILE A 156 -8.07 1.58 -12.98
N ALA A 157 -8.44 2.69 -13.60
CA ALA A 157 -9.73 3.34 -13.34
C ALA A 157 -10.94 2.53 -13.83
N ASP A 158 -10.72 1.62 -14.77
CA ASP A 158 -11.76 0.77 -15.37
C ASP A 158 -11.94 -0.58 -14.65
N LEU A 159 -11.14 -0.85 -13.61
CA LEU A 159 -11.24 -2.09 -12.82
C LEU A 159 -12.58 -2.19 -12.10
N PRO A 160 -13.11 -3.42 -11.92
CA PRO A 160 -14.25 -3.64 -11.05
C PRO A 160 -14.00 -3.04 -9.66
N PHE A 161 -14.96 -2.25 -9.15
CA PHE A 161 -14.79 -1.57 -7.87
C PHE A 161 -16.15 -1.18 -7.25
N PRO A 162 -16.39 -1.35 -5.94
CA PRO A 162 -15.50 -1.96 -4.95
C PRO A 162 -15.26 -3.45 -5.21
N ASP A 163 -14.09 -3.96 -4.84
CA ASP A 163 -13.69 -5.35 -5.13
C ASP A 163 -13.12 -6.03 -3.87
N LEU A 164 -13.83 -7.01 -3.35
CA LEU A 164 -13.41 -7.73 -2.14
C LEU A 164 -12.26 -8.70 -2.41
N ASN A 165 -12.39 -9.47 -3.51
CA ASN A 165 -11.38 -10.45 -3.94
C ASN A 165 -11.03 -10.11 -5.38
N PRO A 166 -9.89 -9.46 -5.64
CA PRO A 166 -9.52 -9.07 -6.99
C PRO A 166 -9.41 -10.28 -7.92
N ASP A 167 -10.50 -10.57 -8.64
CA ASP A 167 -10.54 -11.63 -9.66
C ASP A 167 -10.07 -11.11 -11.02
N ASP A 168 -10.09 -9.78 -11.23
CA ASP A 168 -9.50 -9.19 -12.42
C ASP A 168 -7.98 -9.34 -12.39
N PRO A 169 -7.34 -9.89 -13.46
CA PRO A 169 -5.90 -10.11 -13.48
C PRO A 169 -5.07 -8.85 -13.22
N ILE A 170 -5.51 -7.67 -13.67
CA ILE A 170 -4.80 -6.42 -13.40
C ILE A 170 -4.89 -6.10 -11.90
N GLY A 171 -6.10 -6.08 -11.34
CA GLY A 171 -6.31 -5.80 -9.92
C GLY A 171 -5.51 -6.73 -9.01
N PHE A 172 -5.53 -8.04 -9.30
CA PHE A 172 -4.73 -9.02 -8.57
C PHE A 172 -3.23 -8.74 -8.68
N GLN A 173 -2.72 -8.51 -9.88
CA GLN A 173 -1.30 -8.32 -10.13
C GLN A 173 -0.76 -7.00 -9.57
N LEU A 174 -1.57 -5.94 -9.51
CA LEU A 174 -1.21 -4.70 -8.83
C LEU A 174 -0.89 -4.91 -7.34
N LEU A 175 -1.44 -5.96 -6.72
CA LEU A 175 -1.23 -6.31 -5.31
C LEU A 175 -0.11 -7.35 -5.11
N TRP A 176 0.21 -8.18 -6.14
CA TRP A 176 1.02 -9.37 -5.94
C TRP A 176 2.31 -9.45 -6.78
N ASN A 177 2.44 -8.66 -7.84
CA ASN A 177 3.63 -8.72 -8.71
C ASN A 177 4.85 -8.07 -8.06
N ASP A 178 6.04 -8.62 -8.36
CA ASP A 178 7.32 -8.16 -7.82
C ASP A 178 8.33 -7.80 -8.92
N PRO A 179 9.13 -6.74 -8.76
CA PRO A 179 10.25 -6.45 -9.65
C PRO A 179 11.37 -7.49 -9.49
N ARG A 180 12.08 -7.81 -10.57
CA ARG A 180 13.29 -8.64 -10.51
C ARG A 180 14.30 -8.19 -11.54
N ASP A 181 15.51 -7.92 -11.06
CA ASP A 181 16.66 -7.71 -11.93
C ASP A 181 16.98 -8.96 -12.76
N MET A 182 17.64 -8.78 -13.89
CA MET A 182 18.15 -9.85 -14.75
C MET A 182 17.09 -10.76 -15.40
N ILE A 183 15.82 -10.33 -15.44
CA ILE A 183 14.77 -11.00 -16.23
C ILE A 183 14.25 -10.08 -17.32
N GLU A 184 13.71 -10.66 -18.39
CA GLU A 184 13.00 -9.97 -19.45
C GLU A 184 11.52 -10.36 -19.43
N GLY A 185 10.64 -9.39 -19.69
CA GLY A 185 9.20 -9.61 -19.69
C GLY A 185 8.62 -9.92 -18.32
N PHE A 186 7.69 -10.86 -18.31
CA PHE A 186 7.04 -11.37 -17.10
C PHE A 186 7.33 -12.86 -16.94
N LEU A 187 7.70 -13.28 -15.73
CA LEU A 187 7.88 -14.69 -15.37
C LEU A 187 6.97 -15.06 -14.19
N PRO A 188 6.42 -16.30 -14.14
CA PRO A 188 5.61 -16.73 -13.01
C PRO A 188 6.34 -16.56 -11.68
N SER A 189 5.65 -16.01 -10.68
CA SER A 189 6.19 -15.78 -9.34
C SER A 189 5.97 -16.99 -8.43
N VAL A 190 6.87 -17.15 -7.44
CA VAL A 190 6.70 -18.14 -6.35
C VAL A 190 5.53 -17.81 -5.41
N ARG A 191 4.90 -16.63 -5.55
CA ARG A 191 3.76 -16.23 -4.73
C ARG A 191 2.47 -16.98 -5.07
N GLY A 192 2.40 -17.63 -6.21
CA GLY A 192 1.28 -18.46 -6.63
C GLY A 192 0.75 -18.12 -8.03
N ASP A 193 -0.31 -18.81 -8.40
CA ASP A 193 -0.94 -18.65 -9.72
C ASP A 193 -1.47 -17.22 -9.93
N GLY A 194 -1.16 -16.65 -11.09
CA GLY A 194 -1.58 -15.29 -11.47
C GLY A 194 -0.63 -14.18 -11.06
N ALA A 195 0.34 -14.44 -10.15
CA ALA A 195 1.38 -13.49 -9.78
C ALA A 195 2.63 -13.66 -10.65
N TYR A 196 3.29 -12.54 -10.97
CA TYR A 196 4.46 -12.52 -11.83
C TYR A 196 5.60 -11.68 -11.25
N TYR A 197 6.81 -12.06 -11.61
CA TYR A 197 7.97 -11.18 -11.61
C TYR A 197 7.98 -10.38 -12.90
N TYR A 198 8.44 -9.11 -12.85
CA TYR A 198 8.56 -8.26 -14.03
C TYR A 198 9.97 -7.63 -14.12
N GLY A 199 10.49 -7.53 -15.35
CA GLY A 199 11.84 -7.07 -15.66
C GLY A 199 11.94 -5.60 -16.00
N SER A 200 13.19 -5.16 -16.30
CA SER A 200 13.50 -3.77 -16.66
C SER A 200 12.86 -3.34 -17.97
N ASP A 201 12.82 -4.21 -18.97
CA ASP A 201 12.28 -3.94 -20.31
C ASP A 201 10.80 -3.53 -20.28
N VAL A 202 9.97 -4.30 -19.56
CA VAL A 202 8.54 -4.00 -19.40
C VAL A 202 8.33 -2.77 -18.53
N THR A 203 9.16 -2.58 -17.51
CA THR A 203 9.11 -1.40 -16.64
C THR A 203 9.45 -0.13 -17.43
N GLU A 204 10.53 -0.12 -18.19
CA GLU A 204 10.92 1.03 -19.03
C GLU A 204 9.84 1.40 -20.03
N LYS A 205 9.30 0.40 -20.72
CA LYS A 205 8.20 0.60 -21.67
C LYS A 205 6.98 1.22 -20.97
N PHE A 206 6.58 0.68 -19.82
CA PHE A 206 5.44 1.18 -19.06
C PHE A 206 5.65 2.61 -18.58
N LEU A 207 6.82 2.93 -18.00
CA LEU A 207 7.15 4.28 -17.53
C LEU A 207 7.15 5.29 -18.69
N ALA A 208 7.73 4.93 -19.82
CA ALA A 208 7.75 5.78 -21.03
C ALA A 208 6.35 6.04 -21.56
N ASN A 209 5.50 5.01 -21.67
CA ASN A 209 4.12 5.14 -22.16
C ASN A 209 3.27 6.07 -21.28
N ASN A 210 3.59 6.17 -19.98
CA ASN A 210 2.80 6.92 -19.00
C ASN A 210 3.49 8.22 -18.55
N SER A 211 4.65 8.57 -19.11
CA SER A 211 5.44 9.75 -18.71
C SER A 211 5.78 9.74 -17.21
N LEU A 212 6.10 8.56 -16.66
CA LEU A 212 6.42 8.37 -15.25
C LEU A 212 7.94 8.37 -15.02
N LYS A 213 8.36 8.84 -13.84
CA LYS A 213 9.75 8.79 -13.37
C LYS A 213 10.12 7.41 -12.80
N GLY A 214 9.17 6.72 -12.18
CA GLY A 214 9.38 5.43 -11.52
C GLY A 214 8.15 4.91 -10.79
N ILE A 215 8.36 3.86 -10.03
CA ILE A 215 7.34 3.19 -9.20
C ILE A 215 7.80 3.20 -7.75
N ILE A 216 6.91 3.57 -6.82
CA ILE A 216 7.13 3.48 -5.38
C ILE A 216 6.13 2.47 -4.83
N ARG A 217 6.64 1.42 -4.16
CA ARG A 217 5.83 0.27 -3.76
C ARG A 217 6.22 -0.32 -2.40
N GLY A 218 5.41 -1.24 -1.90
CA GLY A 218 5.62 -2.04 -0.70
C GLY A 218 5.85 -3.54 -0.99
N HIS A 219 5.12 -4.42 -0.28
CA HIS A 219 4.88 -5.84 -0.52
C HIS A 219 6.06 -6.80 -0.26
N GLU A 220 7.29 -6.40 -0.47
CA GLU A 220 8.45 -7.26 -0.20
C GLU A 220 9.16 -6.84 1.09
N VAL A 221 9.47 -7.84 1.92
CA VAL A 221 10.28 -7.65 3.12
C VAL A 221 11.71 -7.26 2.72
N VAL A 222 12.09 -6.04 3.07
CA VAL A 222 13.43 -5.50 2.87
C VAL A 222 13.91 -4.79 4.13
N ASP A 223 15.21 -4.53 4.26
CA ASP A 223 15.76 -3.76 5.39
C ASP A 223 15.52 -2.25 5.17
N GLY A 224 14.28 -1.84 5.35
CA GLY A 224 13.79 -0.50 5.11
C GLY A 224 13.52 -0.17 3.65
N PHE A 225 14.51 -0.37 2.76
CA PHE A 225 14.44 0.00 1.34
C PHE A 225 15.18 -0.97 0.45
N ARG A 226 14.70 -1.07 -0.80
CA ARG A 226 15.44 -1.66 -1.92
C ARG A 226 15.12 -0.89 -3.20
N GLU A 227 16.16 -0.63 -3.98
CA GLU A 227 16.03 -0.11 -5.34
C GLU A 227 16.24 -1.26 -6.32
N ASP A 228 15.29 -1.46 -7.22
CA ASP A 228 15.30 -2.49 -8.26
C ASP A 228 15.27 -1.83 -9.64
N LEU A 229 15.67 -2.57 -10.67
CA LEU A 229 15.54 -2.19 -12.08
C LEU A 229 16.18 -0.82 -12.37
N ASP A 230 17.47 -0.69 -11.99
CA ASP A 230 18.26 0.54 -12.12
C ASP A 230 17.63 1.77 -11.42
N GLY A 231 17.04 1.55 -10.24
CA GLY A 231 16.40 2.60 -9.44
C GLY A 231 15.04 3.07 -9.93
N LYS A 232 14.47 2.40 -10.95
CA LYS A 232 13.12 2.73 -11.46
C LYS A 232 12.00 2.25 -10.55
N VAL A 233 12.27 1.29 -9.68
CA VAL A 233 11.34 0.77 -8.69
C VAL A 233 11.96 0.88 -7.31
N ILE A 234 11.26 1.52 -6.38
CA ILE A 234 11.67 1.66 -4.98
C ILE A 234 10.68 0.88 -4.12
N THR A 235 11.19 -0.17 -3.46
CA THR A 235 10.45 -0.94 -2.47
C THR A 235 10.70 -0.38 -1.08
N ILE A 236 9.63 -0.10 -0.33
CA ILE A 236 9.67 0.43 1.05
C ILE A 236 9.01 -0.60 1.97
N PHE A 237 9.66 -0.89 3.09
CA PHE A 237 9.11 -1.74 4.14
C PHE A 237 9.16 -1.02 5.48
N SER A 238 8.00 -0.75 6.07
CA SER A 238 7.84 0.10 7.25
C SER A 238 7.46 -0.70 8.51
N SER A 239 7.92 -1.95 8.60
CA SER A 239 7.71 -2.83 9.75
C SER A 239 9.00 -3.45 10.24
N LYS A 240 9.03 -3.86 11.51
CA LYS A 240 10.20 -4.45 12.18
C LYS A 240 10.02 -5.93 12.53
N TYR A 241 8.88 -6.55 12.17
CA TYR A 241 8.60 -7.93 12.59
C TYR A 241 9.62 -8.95 12.07
N HIS A 242 10.31 -8.62 10.99
CA HIS A 242 11.36 -9.45 10.36
C HIS A 242 12.77 -9.25 10.98
N GLY A 243 12.91 -8.35 11.98
CA GLY A 243 14.18 -8.06 12.66
C GLY A 243 15.06 -7.02 11.98
N GLY A 244 14.61 -6.42 10.85
CA GLY A 244 15.28 -5.31 10.17
C GLY A 244 14.75 -3.93 10.58
N ALA A 245 15.23 -2.88 9.91
CA ALA A 245 14.74 -1.52 10.10
C ALA A 245 13.42 -1.28 9.38
N ALA A 246 12.59 -0.40 9.91
CA ALA A 246 11.47 0.18 9.18
C ALA A 246 11.96 1.36 8.32
N GLY A 247 11.49 1.46 7.07
CA GLY A 247 11.84 2.53 6.14
C GLY A 247 10.69 3.53 5.94
N VAL A 248 11.03 4.79 5.75
CA VAL A 248 10.12 5.86 5.30
C VAL A 248 10.84 6.66 4.23
N LEU A 249 10.24 6.81 3.05
CA LEU A 249 10.81 7.59 1.95
C LEU A 249 10.19 9.00 1.94
N ILE A 250 11.04 10.02 1.89
CA ILE A 250 10.63 11.42 1.80
C ILE A 250 11.03 11.94 0.43
N LEU A 251 10.08 12.51 -0.30
CA LEU A 251 10.34 13.29 -1.50
C LEU A 251 10.04 14.75 -1.20
N ASP A 252 11.07 15.61 -1.28
CA ASP A 252 11.00 17.05 -1.04
C ASP A 252 11.49 17.78 -2.30
N GLY A 253 10.57 18.32 -3.09
CA GLY A 253 10.84 18.71 -4.46
C GLY A 253 11.33 17.53 -5.29
N ASP A 254 12.57 17.62 -5.81
CA ASP A 254 13.21 16.52 -6.55
C ASP A 254 14.18 15.67 -5.68
N LYS A 255 14.32 16.01 -4.39
CA LYS A 255 15.25 15.31 -3.50
C LYS A 255 14.54 14.15 -2.80
N MET A 256 15.03 12.93 -3.00
CA MET A 256 14.64 11.75 -2.23
C MET A 256 15.55 11.54 -1.03
N GLU A 257 14.94 11.22 0.11
CA GLU A 257 15.64 10.87 1.35
C GLU A 257 15.05 9.57 1.92
N GLN A 258 15.90 8.58 2.14
CA GLN A 258 15.56 7.31 2.78
C GLN A 258 15.83 7.42 4.28
N VAL A 259 14.79 7.33 5.10
CA VAL A 259 14.88 7.43 6.56
C VAL A 259 14.62 6.06 7.19
N ARG A 260 15.52 5.59 8.06
CA ARG A 260 15.32 4.38 8.87
C ARG A 260 14.85 4.75 10.29
N LEU A 261 13.84 4.02 10.78
CA LEU A 261 13.19 4.22 12.08
C LEU A 261 13.52 3.09 13.06
#